data_424729d36010bd35a9ab531aa76bd562
#
_entry.id   424729d36010bd35a9ab531aa76bd562
#
_cell.length_a   1.000
_cell.length_b   1.000
_cell.length_c   1.000
_cell.angle_alpha   90.00
_cell.angle_beta   90.00
_cell.angle_gamma   90.00
#
_symmetry.space_group_name_H-M   'P 1'
#
loop_
_entity.id
_entity.type
_entity.pdbx_description
1 polymer ?
#
loop_
_entity_poly.entity_id
_entity_poly.type
_entity_poly.pdbx_seq_one_letter_code
_entity_poly.pdbx_strand_id
1 'polypeptide(L)'
;IAFAWDYLTKVVELPQDRLVITVFEGAEGLPADDEAAAIWKKVTGFGDERILRLGMADNFWSMGDTGPCGPCSEIHFFHGNDPDISRFGEEPRIDGLGWTEIWNLVFMQYDRAEKGGSLEALPAPSIDTGMGLERLAAVVQGVTSNYDIDLLRELVELTATIAGKKYTGSTSDDDVSMRVVADHARTTAMLMAEGVMPEKQKREYVLRRVMRRAIRHGHRLGIERPFLHEVALRVVE
;
A
#
# COMPACT_ATOMS: atom_id res chain seq x y z
N ILE A 1 -7.67 -17.18 -0.85
CA ILE A 1 -7.88 -17.02 0.60
C ILE A 1 -6.94 -17.95 1.36
N ALA A 2 -7.09 -19.29 1.30
CA ALA A 2 -6.32 -20.23 2.12
C ALA A 2 -4.79 -20.07 1.98
N PHE A 3 -4.27 -19.92 0.75
CA PHE A 3 -2.84 -19.71 0.54
C PHE A 3 -2.32 -18.42 1.16
N ALA A 4 -3.10 -17.32 1.09
CA ALA A 4 -2.71 -16.06 1.70
C ALA A 4 -2.65 -16.18 3.22
N TRP A 5 -3.65 -16.82 3.83
CA TRP A 5 -3.68 -17.06 5.26
C TRP A 5 -2.52 -17.94 5.73
N ASP A 6 -2.29 -19.04 5.04
CA ASP A 6 -1.18 -19.96 5.35
C ASP A 6 0.18 -19.28 5.21
N TYR A 7 0.37 -18.48 4.18
CA TYR A 7 1.60 -17.71 4.00
C TYR A 7 1.85 -16.74 5.17
N LEU A 8 0.86 -15.91 5.51
CA LEU A 8 1.02 -14.92 6.57
C LEU A 8 1.19 -15.55 7.95
N THR A 9 0.49 -16.65 8.24
CA THR A 9 0.46 -17.22 9.59
C THR A 9 1.44 -18.36 9.82
N LYS A 10 1.88 -19.07 8.76
CA LYS A 10 2.78 -20.21 8.88
C LYS A 10 4.17 -19.96 8.30
N VAL A 11 4.31 -19.06 7.32
CA VAL A 11 5.61 -18.74 6.70
C VAL A 11 6.16 -17.44 7.27
N VAL A 12 5.35 -16.37 7.30
CA VAL A 12 5.73 -15.08 7.88
C VAL A 12 5.55 -15.08 9.40
N GLU A 13 4.73 -16.00 9.94
CA GLU A 13 4.47 -16.20 11.36
C GLU A 13 3.84 -14.97 12.06
N LEU A 14 2.98 -14.23 11.33
CA LEU A 14 2.28 -13.09 11.92
C LEU A 14 1.29 -13.57 13.02
N PRO A 15 1.22 -12.84 14.14
CA PRO A 15 0.29 -13.14 15.21
C PRO A 15 -1.16 -12.94 14.75
N GLN A 16 -1.94 -14.02 14.81
CA GLN A 16 -3.32 -14.04 14.30
C GLN A 16 -4.26 -13.11 15.06
N ASP A 17 -3.99 -12.85 16.32
CA ASP A 17 -4.74 -11.91 17.16
C ASP A 17 -4.63 -10.46 16.68
N ARG A 18 -3.64 -10.13 15.86
CA ARG A 18 -3.46 -8.81 15.22
C ARG A 18 -3.99 -8.72 13.79
N LEU A 19 -4.67 -9.75 13.29
CA LEU A 19 -5.20 -9.77 11.94
C LEU A 19 -6.72 -9.58 11.94
N VAL A 20 -7.21 -8.77 11.02
CA VAL A 20 -8.63 -8.59 10.68
C VAL A 20 -8.80 -8.74 9.18
N ILE A 21 -9.92 -9.29 8.79
CA ILE A 21 -10.30 -9.49 7.39
C ILE A 21 -11.45 -8.55 7.06
N THR A 22 -11.44 -7.98 5.86
CA THR A 22 -12.59 -7.27 5.33
C THR A 22 -13.15 -7.99 4.11
N VAL A 23 -14.46 -7.91 3.91
CA VAL A 23 -15.18 -8.48 2.76
C VAL A 23 -16.23 -7.51 2.28
N PHE A 24 -16.64 -7.62 1.02
CA PHE A 24 -17.64 -6.75 0.45
C PHE A 24 -19.03 -6.96 1.07
N GLU A 25 -19.65 -5.87 1.55
CA GLU A 25 -20.99 -5.89 2.17
C GLU A 25 -22.14 -5.92 1.18
N GLY A 26 -21.84 -5.68 -0.12
CA GLY A 26 -22.84 -5.48 -1.15
C GLY A 26 -23.11 -3.99 -1.42
N ALA A 27 -23.81 -3.72 -2.50
CA ALA A 27 -24.30 -2.39 -2.88
C ALA A 27 -25.59 -2.54 -3.69
N GLU A 28 -26.22 -1.42 -4.08
CA GLU A 28 -27.42 -1.47 -4.94
C GLU A 28 -27.11 -2.23 -6.24
N GLY A 29 -27.84 -3.33 -6.46
CA GLY A 29 -27.67 -4.21 -7.62
C GLY A 29 -26.49 -5.20 -7.53
N LEU A 30 -25.72 -5.21 -6.44
CA LEU A 30 -24.61 -6.11 -6.22
C LEU A 30 -24.75 -6.85 -4.89
N PRO A 31 -24.74 -8.20 -4.88
CA PRO A 31 -24.83 -8.97 -3.65
C PRO A 31 -23.58 -8.79 -2.78
N ALA A 32 -23.75 -8.97 -1.48
CA ALA A 32 -22.62 -9.13 -0.56
C ALA A 32 -21.79 -10.39 -0.90
N ASP A 33 -20.49 -10.35 -0.62
CA ASP A 33 -19.61 -11.51 -0.83
C ASP A 33 -19.68 -12.47 0.37
N ASP A 34 -20.80 -13.16 0.49
CA ASP A 34 -21.04 -14.15 1.53
C ASP A 34 -20.16 -15.40 1.35
N GLU A 35 -19.75 -15.71 0.12
CA GLU A 35 -18.85 -16.82 -0.17
C GLU A 35 -17.45 -16.56 0.43
N ALA A 36 -16.86 -15.38 0.17
CA ALA A 36 -15.58 -15.01 0.76
C ALA A 36 -15.66 -15.00 2.29
N ALA A 37 -16.73 -14.44 2.86
CA ALA A 37 -16.93 -14.42 4.32
C ALA A 37 -16.98 -15.84 4.91
N ALA A 38 -17.72 -16.76 4.27
CA ALA A 38 -17.81 -18.16 4.71
C ALA A 38 -16.47 -18.90 4.62
N ILE A 39 -15.71 -18.67 3.53
CA ILE A 39 -14.38 -19.25 3.35
C ILE A 39 -13.40 -18.71 4.40
N TRP A 40 -13.42 -17.41 4.65
CA TRP A 40 -12.58 -16.79 5.69
C TRP A 40 -12.88 -17.37 7.07
N LYS A 41 -14.15 -17.46 7.49
CA LYS A 41 -14.52 -18.12 8.76
C LYS A 41 -13.98 -19.54 8.87
N LYS A 42 -14.10 -20.31 7.81
CA LYS A 42 -13.61 -21.70 7.75
C LYS A 42 -12.09 -21.80 7.87
N VAL A 43 -11.36 -20.90 7.22
CA VAL A 43 -9.90 -20.94 7.13
C VAL A 43 -9.24 -20.38 8.39
N THR A 44 -9.77 -19.29 8.93
CA THR A 44 -9.19 -18.58 10.07
C THR A 44 -9.72 -19.03 11.43
N GLY A 45 -10.96 -19.54 11.45
CA GLY A 45 -11.71 -19.76 12.69
C GLY A 45 -12.26 -18.48 13.34
N PHE A 46 -12.17 -17.33 12.65
CA PHE A 46 -12.67 -16.06 13.15
C PHE A 46 -14.20 -15.98 13.16
N GLY A 47 -14.75 -15.29 14.12
CA GLY A 47 -16.16 -14.87 14.13
C GLY A 47 -16.41 -13.61 13.30
N ASP A 48 -17.67 -13.15 13.31
CA ASP A 48 -18.08 -11.94 12.57
C ASP A 48 -17.40 -10.67 13.09
N GLU A 49 -16.95 -10.66 14.33
CA GLU A 49 -16.23 -9.55 14.94
C GLU A 49 -14.86 -9.27 14.31
N ARG A 50 -14.31 -10.24 13.54
CA ARG A 50 -13.01 -10.13 12.87
C ARG A 50 -13.08 -10.31 11.35
N ILE A 51 -14.28 -10.48 10.81
CA ILE A 51 -14.56 -10.50 9.37
C ILE A 51 -15.55 -9.38 9.09
N LEU A 52 -15.01 -8.19 8.88
CA LEU A 52 -15.77 -6.96 8.76
C LEU A 52 -16.33 -6.80 7.34
N ARG A 53 -17.52 -6.22 7.23
CA ARG A 53 -18.17 -5.95 5.95
C ARG A 53 -18.05 -4.48 5.64
N LEU A 54 -17.43 -4.16 4.50
CA LEU A 54 -17.22 -2.80 4.03
C LEU A 54 -17.78 -2.59 2.62
N GLY A 55 -18.02 -1.34 2.28
CA GLY A 55 -18.71 -0.94 1.06
C GLY A 55 -17.81 -0.90 -0.18
N MET A 56 -18.36 -0.25 -1.21
CA MET A 56 -17.74 -0.09 -2.54
C MET A 56 -16.39 0.62 -2.50
N ALA A 57 -16.16 1.50 -1.54
CA ALA A 57 -14.93 2.28 -1.46
C ALA A 57 -13.73 1.42 -1.05
N ASP A 58 -13.98 0.39 -0.24
CA ASP A 58 -12.93 -0.42 0.38
C ASP A 58 -12.86 -1.83 -0.23
N ASN A 59 -14.00 -2.52 -0.34
CA ASN A 59 -14.03 -3.92 -0.75
C ASN A 59 -14.63 -4.19 -2.13
N PHE A 60 -14.58 -3.22 -3.05
CA PHE A 60 -14.89 -3.44 -4.47
C PHE A 60 -13.80 -2.83 -5.36
N TRP A 61 -13.00 -3.67 -5.97
CA TRP A 61 -11.91 -3.26 -6.83
C TRP A 61 -12.37 -3.07 -8.29
N SER A 62 -11.84 -2.06 -8.95
CA SER A 62 -12.03 -1.81 -10.39
C SER A 62 -10.71 -1.45 -11.04
N MET A 63 -10.44 -1.99 -12.23
CA MET A 63 -9.23 -1.68 -13.01
C MET A 63 -9.15 -0.18 -13.39
N GLY A 64 -10.31 0.44 -13.51
CA GLY A 64 -10.45 1.85 -13.85
C GLY A 64 -11.91 2.21 -14.10
N ASP A 65 -12.15 3.22 -14.94
CA ASP A 65 -13.51 3.59 -15.38
C ASP A 65 -14.18 2.46 -16.17
N THR A 66 -13.38 1.62 -16.84
CA THR A 66 -13.80 0.45 -17.63
C THR A 66 -12.87 -0.72 -17.36
N GLY A 67 -13.31 -1.94 -17.68
CA GLY A 67 -12.56 -3.17 -17.56
C GLY A 67 -13.00 -4.06 -16.39
N PRO A 68 -12.22 -5.10 -16.10
CA PRO A 68 -12.54 -6.06 -15.05
C PRO A 68 -12.69 -5.41 -13.69
N CYS A 69 -13.66 -5.91 -12.91
CA CYS A 69 -13.92 -5.45 -11.54
C CYS A 69 -14.61 -6.55 -10.74
N GLY A 70 -14.70 -6.35 -9.43
CA GLY A 70 -15.39 -7.29 -8.54
C GLY A 70 -15.11 -7.05 -7.07
N PRO A 71 -15.79 -7.79 -6.20
CA PRO A 71 -15.53 -7.72 -4.78
C PRO A 71 -14.10 -8.09 -4.45
N CYS A 72 -13.59 -7.59 -3.36
CA CYS A 72 -12.28 -7.96 -2.84
C CYS A 72 -12.31 -8.17 -1.33
N SER A 73 -11.32 -8.89 -0.83
CA SER A 73 -11.06 -9.10 0.58
C SER A 73 -9.69 -8.57 0.94
N GLU A 74 -9.60 -7.80 2.00
CA GLU A 74 -8.34 -7.28 2.48
C GLU A 74 -7.95 -7.94 3.80
N ILE A 75 -6.64 -8.09 3.99
CA ILE A 75 -6.05 -8.55 5.25
C ILE A 75 -5.36 -7.35 5.88
N HIS A 76 -5.78 -7.00 7.08
CA HIS A 76 -5.24 -5.87 7.84
C HIS A 76 -4.49 -6.37 9.06
N PHE A 77 -3.38 -5.70 9.37
CA PHE A 77 -2.57 -5.96 10.55
C PHE A 77 -2.60 -4.76 11.49
N PHE A 78 -2.71 -5.02 12.78
CA PHE A 78 -2.65 -4.02 13.83
C PHE A 78 -1.22 -3.79 14.32
N HIS A 79 -0.74 -2.55 14.17
CA HIS A 79 0.51 -2.12 14.78
C HIS A 79 0.27 -1.76 16.26
N GLY A 80 0.69 -2.60 17.16
CA GLY A 80 0.49 -2.45 18.60
C GLY A 80 0.26 -3.80 19.28
N ASN A 81 0.14 -3.80 20.60
CA ASN A 81 0.01 -5.04 21.37
C ASN A 81 -1.44 -5.39 21.73
N ASP A 82 -2.36 -4.44 21.61
CA ASP A 82 -3.76 -4.59 22.02
C ASP A 82 -4.68 -4.08 20.90
N PRO A 83 -5.06 -4.96 19.96
CA PRO A 83 -5.87 -4.58 18.80
C PRO A 83 -7.30 -4.24 19.22
N ASP A 84 -7.69 -3.01 19.07
CA ASP A 84 -9.06 -2.55 19.26
C ASP A 84 -9.81 -2.54 17.92
N ILE A 85 -10.56 -3.61 17.67
CA ILE A 85 -11.33 -3.78 16.43
C ILE A 85 -12.47 -2.74 16.33
N SER A 86 -12.98 -2.25 17.46
CA SER A 86 -14.05 -1.23 17.46
C SER A 86 -13.59 0.09 16.81
N ARG A 87 -12.28 0.28 16.72
CA ARG A 87 -11.61 1.43 16.08
C ARG A 87 -11.07 1.14 14.68
N PHE A 88 -11.49 0.05 14.08
CA PHE A 88 -11.13 -0.27 12.70
C PHE A 88 -11.65 0.82 11.74
N GLY A 89 -10.81 1.26 10.81
CA GLY A 89 -11.14 2.35 9.88
C GLY A 89 -10.86 3.75 10.40
N GLU A 90 -10.47 3.93 11.65
CA GLU A 90 -9.92 5.20 12.12
C GLU A 90 -8.52 5.42 11.52
N GLU A 91 -8.21 6.69 11.23
CA GLU A 91 -6.87 7.10 10.80
C GLU A 91 -5.80 6.58 11.78
N PRO A 92 -4.65 6.11 11.28
CA PRO A 92 -3.54 5.69 12.14
C PRO A 92 -3.15 6.83 13.09
N ARG A 93 -2.90 6.48 14.33
CA ARG A 93 -2.48 7.45 15.36
C ARG A 93 -1.14 8.07 14.98
N ILE A 94 -0.84 9.23 15.57
CA ILE A 94 0.42 9.96 15.36
C ILE A 94 1.65 9.08 15.68
N ASP A 95 1.50 8.13 16.63
CA ASP A 95 2.52 7.15 16.98
C ASP A 95 2.64 5.99 15.98
N GLY A 96 1.86 6.02 14.89
CA GLY A 96 1.82 4.99 13.85
C GLY A 96 1.05 3.73 14.27
N LEU A 97 0.46 3.70 15.46
CA LEU A 97 -0.37 2.57 15.90
C LEU A 97 -1.73 2.62 15.21
N GLY A 98 -2.21 1.47 14.79
CA GLY A 98 -3.47 1.33 14.08
C GLY A 98 -3.47 0.18 13.10
N TRP A 99 -4.50 0.13 12.27
CA TRP A 99 -4.68 -0.92 11.28
C TRP A 99 -4.02 -0.54 9.96
N THR A 100 -3.28 -1.47 9.38
CA THR A 100 -2.68 -1.31 8.04
C THR A 100 -3.12 -2.47 7.16
N GLU A 101 -3.73 -2.18 6.01
CA GLU A 101 -3.94 -3.16 4.95
C GLU A 101 -2.58 -3.65 4.45
N ILE A 102 -2.36 -4.96 4.51
CA ILE A 102 -1.11 -5.59 4.03
C ILE A 102 -1.32 -6.37 2.74
N TRP A 103 -2.52 -6.89 2.49
CA TRP A 103 -2.81 -7.72 1.31
C TRP A 103 -4.25 -7.55 0.86
N ASN A 104 -4.46 -7.39 -0.45
CA ASN A 104 -5.79 -7.35 -1.07
C ASN A 104 -5.94 -8.55 -2.02
N LEU A 105 -7.02 -9.31 -1.86
CA LEU A 105 -7.40 -10.45 -2.71
C LEU A 105 -8.61 -10.03 -3.55
N VAL A 106 -8.43 -9.88 -4.85
CA VAL A 106 -9.46 -9.36 -5.76
C VAL A 106 -10.13 -10.51 -6.50
N PHE A 107 -11.45 -10.58 -6.43
CA PHE A 107 -12.29 -11.59 -7.08
C PHE A 107 -13.00 -10.95 -8.28
N MET A 108 -12.31 -10.87 -9.41
CA MET A 108 -12.85 -10.28 -10.64
C MET A 108 -13.99 -11.14 -11.18
N GLN A 109 -15.21 -10.69 -11.03
CA GLN A 109 -16.43 -11.38 -11.42
C GLN A 109 -17.17 -10.65 -12.53
N TYR A 110 -16.88 -9.37 -12.74
CA TYR A 110 -17.60 -8.49 -13.65
C TYR A 110 -16.65 -7.74 -14.58
N ASP A 111 -17.21 -7.27 -15.69
CA ASP A 111 -16.60 -6.28 -16.60
C ASP A 111 -17.49 -5.04 -16.70
N ARG A 112 -16.86 -3.88 -16.80
CA ARG A 112 -17.53 -2.61 -17.07
C ARG A 112 -17.07 -2.10 -18.44
N ALA A 113 -17.94 -2.23 -19.44
CA ALA A 113 -17.62 -1.83 -20.82
C ALA A 113 -17.50 -0.31 -20.99
N GLU A 114 -18.32 0.48 -20.27
CA GLU A 114 -18.35 1.93 -20.37
C GLU A 114 -18.31 2.60 -18.99
N LYS A 115 -17.72 3.79 -18.92
CA LYS A 115 -17.65 4.58 -17.68
C LYS A 115 -19.05 4.82 -17.10
N GLY A 116 -19.27 4.36 -15.88
CA GLY A 116 -20.57 4.46 -15.19
C GLY A 116 -21.65 3.54 -15.76
N GLY A 117 -21.28 2.63 -16.67
CA GLY A 117 -22.18 1.63 -17.23
C GLY A 117 -22.49 0.47 -16.27
N SER A 118 -23.42 -0.40 -16.70
CA SER A 118 -23.75 -1.62 -15.97
C SER A 118 -22.55 -2.58 -15.89
N LEU A 119 -22.56 -3.41 -14.87
CA LEU A 119 -21.61 -4.50 -14.72
C LEU A 119 -22.16 -5.75 -15.39
N GLU A 120 -21.36 -6.37 -16.25
CA GLU A 120 -21.67 -7.65 -16.89
C GLU A 120 -20.83 -8.75 -16.27
N ALA A 121 -21.42 -9.89 -16.01
CA ALA A 121 -20.68 -11.03 -15.46
C ALA A 121 -19.60 -11.51 -16.44
N LEU A 122 -18.38 -11.70 -15.95
CA LEU A 122 -17.31 -12.32 -16.73
C LEU A 122 -17.66 -13.77 -17.05
N PRO A 123 -17.37 -14.25 -18.26
CA PRO A 123 -17.62 -15.65 -18.66
C PRO A 123 -16.75 -16.65 -17.86
N ALA A 124 -15.61 -16.18 -17.36
CA ALA A 124 -14.72 -16.93 -16.48
C ALA A 124 -14.19 -15.96 -15.42
N PRO A 125 -14.73 -16.00 -14.18
CA PRO A 125 -14.18 -15.22 -13.07
C PRO A 125 -12.71 -15.53 -12.85
N SER A 126 -11.95 -14.53 -12.45
CA SER A 126 -10.53 -14.69 -12.15
C SER A 126 -10.16 -14.02 -10.84
N ILE A 127 -8.99 -14.38 -10.31
CA ILE A 127 -8.47 -13.84 -9.06
C ILE A 127 -7.18 -13.12 -9.35
N ASP A 128 -7.07 -11.92 -8.83
CA ASP A 128 -5.83 -11.17 -8.76
C ASP A 128 -5.50 -10.85 -7.31
N THR A 129 -4.27 -10.46 -7.02
CA THR A 129 -3.88 -10.14 -5.66
C THR A 129 -2.76 -9.09 -5.65
N GLY A 130 -2.84 -8.19 -4.69
CA GLY A 130 -1.81 -7.17 -4.44
C GLY A 130 -1.42 -7.14 -2.97
N MET A 131 -0.12 -7.36 -2.71
CA MET A 131 0.45 -7.25 -1.37
C MET A 131 1.47 -6.11 -1.34
N GLY A 132 1.34 -5.21 -0.36
CA GLY A 132 2.30 -4.13 -0.18
C GLY A 132 3.62 -4.65 0.38
N LEU A 133 4.68 -4.70 -0.45
CA LEU A 133 6.00 -5.17 -0.01
C LEU A 133 6.50 -4.37 1.20
N GLU A 134 6.44 -3.05 1.13
CA GLU A 134 6.89 -2.17 2.21
C GLU A 134 6.01 -2.27 3.45
N ARG A 135 4.69 -2.47 3.27
CA ARG A 135 3.76 -2.66 4.38
C ARG A 135 4.05 -3.97 5.11
N LEU A 136 4.24 -5.06 4.37
CA LEU A 136 4.61 -6.35 4.97
C LEU A 136 5.99 -6.29 5.63
N ALA A 137 6.98 -5.66 4.97
CA ALA A 137 8.32 -5.47 5.53
C ALA A 137 8.27 -4.67 6.83
N ALA A 138 7.47 -3.60 6.91
CA ALA A 138 7.27 -2.83 8.13
C ALA A 138 6.72 -3.68 9.27
N VAL A 139 5.71 -4.51 8.98
CA VAL A 139 5.13 -5.44 9.95
C VAL A 139 6.18 -6.43 10.47
N VAL A 140 6.93 -7.06 9.56
CA VAL A 140 7.96 -8.07 9.92
C VAL A 140 9.13 -7.45 10.68
N GLN A 141 9.53 -6.23 10.31
CA GLN A 141 10.61 -5.50 10.99
C GLN A 141 10.15 -4.80 12.28
N GLY A 142 8.86 -4.84 12.59
CA GLY A 142 8.30 -4.26 13.82
C GLY A 142 8.32 -2.72 13.83
N VAL A 143 8.28 -2.08 12.65
CA VAL A 143 8.21 -0.62 12.50
C VAL A 143 6.83 -0.20 12.03
N THR A 144 6.42 1.02 12.34
CA THR A 144 5.07 1.53 12.06
C THR A 144 4.99 2.36 10.76
N SER A 145 6.13 2.71 10.19
CA SER A 145 6.21 3.48 8.94
C SER A 145 6.96 2.69 7.87
N ASN A 146 6.44 2.69 6.66
CA ASN A 146 7.14 2.11 5.50
C ASN A 146 8.52 2.75 5.26
N TYR A 147 8.71 4.01 5.68
CA TYR A 147 9.97 4.71 5.54
C TYR A 147 11.03 4.32 6.59
N ASP A 148 10.63 3.53 7.60
CA ASP A 148 11.52 3.05 8.64
C ASP A 148 11.99 1.60 8.40
N ILE A 149 11.51 0.95 7.31
CA ILE A 149 12.08 -0.32 6.86
C ILE A 149 13.53 -0.11 6.35
N ASP A 150 14.34 -1.13 6.45
CA ASP A 150 15.77 -1.10 6.09
C ASP A 150 16.04 -0.41 4.75
N LEU A 151 15.38 -0.86 3.66
CA LEU A 151 15.56 -0.34 2.30
C LEU A 151 15.26 1.16 2.16
N LEU A 152 14.19 1.65 2.76
CA LEU A 152 13.81 3.06 2.64
C LEU A 152 14.51 3.95 3.66
N ARG A 153 14.74 3.41 4.87
CA ARG A 153 15.42 4.14 5.93
C ARG A 153 16.82 4.60 5.52
N GLU A 154 17.55 3.76 4.82
CA GLU A 154 18.86 4.10 4.32
C GLU A 154 18.85 5.30 3.35
N LEU A 155 17.90 5.35 2.44
CA LEU A 155 17.72 6.47 1.50
C LEU A 155 17.29 7.77 2.23
N VAL A 156 16.45 7.65 3.25
CA VAL A 156 16.03 8.78 4.10
C VAL A 156 17.23 9.34 4.87
N GLU A 157 18.05 8.50 5.47
CA GLU A 157 19.24 8.92 6.23
C GLU A 157 20.33 9.49 5.35
N LEU A 158 20.52 8.95 4.14
CA LEU A 158 21.40 9.56 3.15
C LEU A 158 20.92 10.97 2.77
N THR A 159 19.61 11.13 2.55
CA THR A 159 19.02 12.46 2.27
C THR A 159 19.23 13.42 3.43
N ALA A 160 19.04 12.96 4.67
CA ALA A 160 19.31 13.74 5.88
C ALA A 160 20.78 14.19 5.95
N THR A 161 21.69 13.29 5.67
CA THR A 161 23.15 13.55 5.64
C THR A 161 23.50 14.61 4.58
N ILE A 162 22.97 14.47 3.36
CA ILE A 162 23.19 15.44 2.29
C ILE A 162 22.65 16.85 2.67
N ALA A 163 21.53 16.88 3.40
CA ALA A 163 20.93 18.13 3.87
C ALA A 163 21.60 18.72 5.13
N GLY A 164 22.53 18.00 5.77
CA GLY A 164 23.11 18.38 7.05
C GLY A 164 22.08 18.42 8.19
N LYS A 165 21.04 17.60 8.13
CA LYS A 165 19.95 17.53 9.10
C LYS A 165 19.83 16.13 9.71
N LYS A 166 18.98 15.99 10.72
CA LYS A 166 18.69 14.69 11.35
C LYS A 166 17.25 14.30 11.05
N TYR A 167 17.05 13.07 10.60
CA TYR A 167 15.73 12.46 10.50
C TYR A 167 15.28 11.94 11.88
N THR A 168 14.05 12.24 12.26
CA THR A 168 13.49 11.90 13.57
C THR A 168 12.27 10.99 13.52
N GLY A 169 11.76 10.65 12.33
CA GLY A 169 10.54 9.86 12.14
C GLY A 169 9.25 10.63 12.42
N SER A 170 9.33 11.96 12.57
CA SER A 170 8.21 12.82 12.92
C SER A 170 7.36 13.25 11.72
N THR A 171 6.34 14.08 11.97
CA THR A 171 5.51 14.71 10.94
C THR A 171 6.02 16.10 10.55
N SER A 172 7.24 16.49 10.96
CA SER A 172 7.85 17.76 10.59
C SER A 172 8.03 17.87 9.08
N ASP A 173 8.02 19.09 8.56
CA ASP A 173 8.22 19.38 7.14
C ASP A 173 9.57 18.84 6.62
N ASP A 174 10.60 18.84 7.46
CA ASP A 174 11.91 18.29 7.12
C ASP A 174 11.85 16.76 6.96
N ASP A 175 11.28 16.05 7.93
CA ASP A 175 11.16 14.61 7.88
C ASP A 175 10.27 14.15 6.70
N VAL A 176 9.16 14.85 6.47
CA VAL A 176 8.30 14.63 5.30
C VAL A 176 9.08 14.84 3.99
N SER A 177 9.89 15.91 3.92
CA SER A 177 10.69 16.18 2.73
C SER A 177 11.76 15.12 2.48
N MET A 178 12.40 14.59 3.52
CA MET A 178 13.37 13.47 3.40
C MET A 178 12.71 12.21 2.87
N ARG A 179 11.51 11.86 3.38
CA ARG A 179 10.73 10.71 2.88
C ARG A 179 10.36 10.88 1.40
N VAL A 180 9.90 12.06 1.00
CA VAL A 180 9.56 12.34 -0.41
C VAL A 180 10.78 12.20 -1.30
N VAL A 181 11.94 12.68 -0.89
CA VAL A 181 13.18 12.53 -1.67
C VAL A 181 13.55 11.05 -1.82
N ALA A 182 13.53 10.27 -0.74
CA ALA A 182 13.85 8.85 -0.74
C ALA A 182 12.94 8.04 -1.67
N ASP A 183 11.63 8.20 -1.51
CA ASP A 183 10.60 7.54 -2.33
C ASP A 183 10.75 7.88 -3.82
N HIS A 184 10.93 9.16 -4.12
CA HIS A 184 11.01 9.64 -5.50
C HIS A 184 12.37 9.32 -6.15
N ALA A 185 13.45 9.22 -5.37
CA ALA A 185 14.74 8.75 -5.88
C ALA A 185 14.67 7.28 -6.27
N ARG A 186 14.04 6.42 -5.44
CA ARG A 186 13.77 5.01 -5.78
C ARG A 186 12.92 4.89 -7.04
N THR A 187 11.80 5.60 -7.10
CA THR A 187 10.94 5.62 -8.29
C THR A 187 11.72 6.06 -9.54
N THR A 188 12.57 7.07 -9.42
CA THR A 188 13.40 7.57 -10.52
C THR A 188 14.38 6.49 -10.99
N ALA A 189 15.12 5.87 -10.08
CA ALA A 189 16.10 4.84 -10.42
C ALA A 189 15.45 3.64 -11.13
N MET A 190 14.35 3.12 -10.58
CA MET A 190 13.63 1.97 -11.14
C MET A 190 13.05 2.26 -12.53
N LEU A 191 12.37 3.40 -12.71
CA LEU A 191 11.81 3.76 -14.02
C LEU A 191 12.89 4.01 -15.07
N MET A 192 14.02 4.60 -14.70
CA MET A 192 15.15 4.79 -15.63
C MET A 192 15.81 3.45 -15.98
N ALA A 193 15.90 2.51 -15.06
CA ALA A 193 16.38 1.15 -15.33
C ALA A 193 15.46 0.42 -16.33
N GLU A 194 14.16 0.66 -16.30
CA GLU A 194 13.17 0.16 -17.28
C GLU A 194 13.16 0.96 -18.60
N GLY A 195 14.10 1.88 -18.80
CA GLY A 195 14.24 2.66 -20.03
C GLY A 195 13.29 3.87 -20.14
N VAL A 196 12.58 4.22 -19.07
CA VAL A 196 11.74 5.43 -19.05
C VAL A 196 12.61 6.63 -18.71
N MET A 197 12.85 7.51 -19.69
CA MET A 197 13.65 8.74 -19.50
C MET A 197 12.74 9.96 -19.29
N PRO A 198 13.14 10.97 -18.48
CA PRO A 198 12.29 12.10 -18.16
C PRO A 198 12.10 13.02 -19.36
N GLU A 199 10.88 13.12 -19.86
CA GLU A 199 10.49 13.92 -21.04
C GLU A 199 9.37 14.94 -20.73
N LYS A 200 8.97 15.72 -21.74
CA LYS A 200 7.95 16.77 -21.59
C LYS A 200 6.51 16.29 -21.81
N GLN A 201 6.32 15.07 -22.27
CA GLN A 201 5.02 14.54 -22.66
C GLN A 201 4.83 13.08 -22.23
N LYS A 202 3.59 12.59 -22.26
CA LYS A 202 3.18 11.20 -22.00
C LYS A 202 3.63 10.68 -20.63
N ARG A 203 3.88 9.36 -20.53
CA ARG A 203 4.32 8.70 -19.29
C ARG A 203 5.70 9.19 -18.80
N GLU A 204 6.55 9.54 -19.68
CA GLU A 204 7.89 10.08 -19.41
C GLU A 204 7.82 11.44 -18.69
N TYR A 205 6.74 12.20 -18.93
CA TYR A 205 6.45 13.42 -18.18
C TYR A 205 6.09 13.15 -16.71
N VAL A 206 5.48 12.00 -16.43
CA VAL A 206 5.18 11.61 -15.03
C VAL A 206 6.48 11.44 -14.25
N LEU A 207 7.46 10.72 -14.80
CA LEU A 207 8.80 10.61 -14.21
C LEU A 207 9.42 11.98 -13.96
N ARG A 208 9.39 12.87 -14.99
CA ARG A 208 9.90 14.24 -14.84
C ARG A 208 9.21 15.00 -13.68
N ARG A 209 7.90 14.83 -13.48
CA ARG A 209 7.18 15.43 -12.36
C ARG A 209 7.65 14.89 -11.02
N VAL A 210 7.85 13.58 -10.91
CA VAL A 210 8.36 12.92 -9.71
C VAL A 210 9.74 13.46 -9.34
N MET A 211 10.68 13.49 -10.30
CA MET A 211 12.02 14.07 -10.10
C MET A 211 11.97 15.54 -9.66
N ARG A 212 11.15 16.37 -10.32
CA ARG A 212 10.99 17.78 -9.94
C ARG A 212 10.42 17.95 -8.53
N ARG A 213 9.52 17.04 -8.11
CA ARG A 213 9.00 17.07 -6.75
C ARG A 213 10.09 16.75 -5.72
N ALA A 214 10.92 15.72 -5.98
CA ALA A 214 12.06 15.40 -5.14
C ALA A 214 13.04 16.59 -5.02
N ILE A 215 13.41 17.21 -6.14
CA ILE A 215 14.31 18.37 -6.16
C ILE A 215 13.71 19.54 -5.35
N ARG A 216 12.41 19.80 -5.48
CA ARG A 216 11.72 20.84 -4.71
C ARG A 216 11.77 20.56 -3.20
N HIS A 217 11.62 19.31 -2.79
CA HIS A 217 11.76 18.93 -1.37
C HIS A 217 13.21 19.03 -0.90
N GLY A 218 14.19 18.70 -1.74
CA GLY A 218 15.59 18.96 -1.44
C GLY A 218 15.89 20.44 -1.21
N HIS A 219 15.34 21.33 -2.03
CA HIS A 219 15.44 22.78 -1.81
C HIS A 219 14.82 23.22 -0.48
N ARG A 220 13.68 22.64 -0.08
CA ARG A 220 13.08 22.92 1.25
C ARG A 220 13.99 22.49 2.39
N LEU A 221 14.77 21.42 2.19
CA LEU A 221 15.77 20.95 3.14
C LEU A 221 17.03 21.83 3.17
N GLY A 222 17.16 22.81 2.26
CA GLY A 222 18.31 23.70 2.15
C GLY A 222 19.43 23.15 1.24
N ILE A 223 19.18 22.13 0.44
CA ILE A 223 20.16 21.58 -0.50
C ILE A 223 20.18 22.43 -1.77
N GLU A 224 21.27 23.18 -1.99
CA GLU A 224 21.42 24.11 -3.12
C GLU A 224 22.16 23.48 -4.32
N ARG A 225 22.88 22.38 -4.09
CA ARG A 225 23.63 21.65 -5.14
C ARG A 225 22.81 20.53 -5.77
N PRO A 226 23.18 20.04 -6.96
CA PRO A 226 22.62 18.79 -7.49
C PRO A 226 22.87 17.63 -6.51
N PHE A 227 21.84 16.85 -6.19
CA PHE A 227 21.93 15.80 -5.16
C PHE A 227 21.12 14.53 -5.50
N LEU A 228 20.02 14.66 -6.27
CA LEU A 228 19.08 13.54 -6.46
C LEU A 228 19.77 12.29 -7.05
N HIS A 229 20.81 12.47 -7.86
CA HIS A 229 21.58 11.37 -8.43
C HIS A 229 22.33 10.57 -7.35
N GLU A 230 22.78 11.19 -6.27
CA GLU A 230 23.45 10.50 -5.16
C GLU A 230 22.49 9.53 -4.47
N VAL A 231 21.26 10.00 -4.19
CA VAL A 231 20.24 9.15 -3.56
C VAL A 231 19.74 8.07 -4.53
N ALA A 232 19.60 8.40 -5.83
CA ALA A 232 19.17 7.43 -6.84
C ALA A 232 20.23 6.34 -7.11
N LEU A 233 21.53 6.66 -7.07
CA LEU A 233 22.61 5.68 -7.20
C LEU A 233 22.63 4.71 -6.02
N ARG A 234 22.31 5.17 -4.80
CA ARG A 234 22.20 4.30 -3.62
C ARG A 234 21.11 3.23 -3.74
N VAL A 235 20.10 3.46 -4.57
CA VAL A 235 19.05 2.45 -4.87
C VAL A 235 19.62 1.27 -5.69
N VAL A 236 20.71 1.49 -6.43
CA VAL A 236 21.30 0.51 -7.34
C VAL A 236 22.35 -0.36 -6.65
N GLU A 237 22.94 0.14 -5.58
CA GLU A 237 23.92 -0.58 -4.75
C GLU A 237 23.27 -1.58 -3.80
#